data_2344d01a24fec72cc8e77f5a742014d0
#
_entry.id   2344d01a24fec72cc8e77f5a742014d0
#
_cell.length_a   1.000
_cell.length_b   1.000
_cell.length_c   1.000
_cell.angle_alpha   90.00
_cell.angle_beta   90.00
_cell.angle_gamma   90.00
#
_symmetry.space_group_name_H-M   'P 1'
#
loop_
_entity.id
_entity.type
_entity.pdbx_description
1 polymer ?
#
loop_
_entity_poly.entity_id
_entity_poly.type
_entity_poly.pdbx_seq_one_letter_code
_entity_poly.pdbx_strand_id
1 'polypeptide(L)'
;MATPTAREQLLHLIAKNSFRLGDFTLSSGLKSDYYVDCRTTTLHAQGAGLTGRVFLDLFRENGWQPDAIGGLTMGADPIVVAVALLSAQDPAQKPIHGFLVRKAEKSHGMGRRIEGFQEKGAKVVIVDDACTTGSSTIQAIGAAREFGFEIIGVACLVEREEAGGREAVEKAALPAQFLSVFKATDVKAAHLKIG
;
A
#
# COMPACT_ATOMS: atom_id res chain seq x y z
N MET A 1 -15.76 -27.66 3.04
CA MET A 1 -15.07 -26.63 2.22
C MET A 1 -14.00 -26.00 3.08
N ALA A 2 -12.80 -25.73 2.55
CA ALA A 2 -11.75 -25.05 3.30
C ALA A 2 -12.18 -23.60 3.60
N THR A 3 -11.81 -23.09 4.79
CA THR A 3 -12.06 -21.69 5.15
C THR A 3 -11.21 -20.79 4.24
N PRO A 4 -11.79 -19.73 3.61
CA PRO A 4 -11.03 -18.82 2.77
C PRO A 4 -9.88 -18.16 3.53
N THR A 5 -8.73 -18.04 2.90
CA THR A 5 -7.56 -17.33 3.45
C THR A 5 -7.85 -15.83 3.62
N ALA A 6 -7.05 -15.13 4.43
CA ALA A 6 -7.18 -13.68 4.59
C ALA A 6 -7.03 -12.95 3.25
N ARG A 7 -6.15 -13.45 2.37
CA ARG A 7 -5.93 -12.91 1.01
C ARG A 7 -7.17 -13.08 0.12
N GLU A 8 -7.81 -14.24 0.13
CA GLU A 8 -9.03 -14.50 -0.66
C GLU A 8 -10.21 -13.65 -0.15
N GLN A 9 -10.35 -13.52 1.18
CA GLN A 9 -11.37 -12.68 1.79
C GLN A 9 -11.16 -11.20 1.43
N LEU A 10 -9.91 -10.71 1.47
CA LEU A 10 -9.57 -9.35 1.11
C LEU A 10 -9.86 -9.08 -0.38
N LEU A 11 -9.46 -9.98 -1.27
CA LEU A 11 -9.76 -9.89 -2.71
C LEU A 11 -11.26 -9.77 -2.95
N HIS A 12 -12.06 -10.59 -2.28
CA HIS A 12 -13.53 -10.54 -2.38
C HIS A 12 -14.08 -9.18 -1.92
N LEU A 13 -13.59 -8.64 -0.80
CA LEU A 13 -14.03 -7.32 -0.31
C LEU A 13 -13.63 -6.18 -1.26
N ILE A 14 -12.41 -6.19 -1.80
CA ILE A 14 -11.96 -5.19 -2.78
C ILE A 14 -12.84 -5.25 -4.02
N ALA A 15 -13.08 -6.45 -4.55
CA ALA A 15 -13.92 -6.68 -5.72
C ALA A 15 -15.38 -6.19 -5.51
N LYS A 16 -15.90 -6.33 -4.30
CA LYS A 16 -17.27 -5.93 -3.94
C LYS A 16 -17.39 -4.42 -3.65
N ASN A 17 -16.45 -3.86 -2.87
CA ASN A 17 -16.59 -2.52 -2.30
C ASN A 17 -15.83 -1.45 -3.08
N SER A 18 -14.70 -1.82 -3.68
CA SER A 18 -13.70 -0.88 -4.23
C SER A 18 -13.65 -0.86 -5.75
N PHE A 19 -14.23 -1.86 -6.42
CA PHE A 19 -14.17 -2.00 -7.88
C PHE A 19 -15.50 -1.69 -8.53
N ARG A 20 -15.48 -0.96 -9.64
CA ARG A 20 -16.67 -0.61 -10.44
C ARG A 20 -16.33 -0.66 -11.92
N LEU A 21 -17.19 -1.31 -12.72
CA LEU A 21 -17.14 -1.23 -14.19
C LEU A 21 -17.84 0.03 -14.67
N GLY A 22 -17.35 0.63 -15.75
CA GLY A 22 -17.90 1.83 -16.37
C GLY A 22 -16.85 2.61 -17.17
N ASP A 23 -17.26 3.67 -17.81
CA ASP A 23 -16.35 4.55 -18.56
C ASP A 23 -15.79 5.64 -17.63
N PHE A 24 -14.52 5.54 -17.30
CA PHE A 24 -13.83 6.47 -16.42
C PHE A 24 -12.70 7.19 -17.14
N THR A 25 -12.43 8.42 -16.70
CA THR A 25 -11.21 9.14 -17.07
C THR A 25 -10.36 9.25 -15.81
N LEU A 26 -9.17 8.67 -15.85
CA LEU A 26 -8.21 8.68 -14.73
C LEU A 26 -7.58 10.07 -14.56
N SER A 27 -6.96 10.32 -13.41
CA SER A 27 -6.21 11.56 -13.15
C SER A 27 -5.05 11.78 -14.13
N SER A 28 -4.55 10.71 -14.75
CA SER A 28 -3.57 10.76 -15.85
C SER A 28 -4.16 11.19 -17.21
N GLY A 29 -5.49 11.32 -17.30
CA GLY A 29 -6.20 11.57 -18.58
C GLY A 29 -6.51 10.32 -19.39
N LEU A 30 -6.02 9.14 -19.00
CA LEU A 30 -6.28 7.88 -19.69
C LEU A 30 -7.74 7.42 -19.48
N LYS A 31 -8.33 6.82 -20.52
CA LYS A 31 -9.62 6.14 -20.43
C LYS A 31 -9.46 4.77 -19.79
N SER A 32 -10.45 4.37 -19.00
CA SER A 32 -10.50 3.08 -18.35
C SER A 32 -11.92 2.55 -18.30
N ASP A 33 -12.11 1.26 -18.49
CA ASP A 33 -13.39 0.55 -18.38
C ASP A 33 -13.73 0.15 -16.94
N TYR A 34 -12.89 0.55 -15.97
CA TYR A 34 -13.13 0.33 -14.55
C TYR A 34 -12.48 1.42 -13.67
N TYR A 35 -12.97 1.51 -12.45
CA TYR A 35 -12.42 2.34 -11.39
C TYR A 35 -12.17 1.53 -10.12
N VAL A 36 -11.04 1.79 -9.43
CA VAL A 36 -10.70 1.18 -8.15
C VAL A 36 -10.42 2.27 -7.13
N ASP A 37 -11.17 2.25 -6.00
CA ASP A 37 -10.87 3.04 -4.81
C ASP A 37 -10.66 2.09 -3.61
N CYS A 38 -9.42 1.74 -3.34
CA CYS A 38 -9.07 0.80 -2.27
C CYS A 38 -9.47 1.30 -0.88
N ARG A 39 -9.63 2.61 -0.68
CA ARG A 39 -9.99 3.22 0.62
C ARG A 39 -11.35 2.77 1.11
N THR A 40 -12.29 2.46 0.21
CA THR A 40 -13.59 1.91 0.58
C THR A 40 -13.49 0.51 1.22
N THR A 41 -12.38 -0.19 1.00
CA THR A 41 -12.06 -1.46 1.66
C THR A 41 -11.05 -1.28 2.80
N THR A 42 -9.96 -0.52 2.61
CA THR A 42 -8.93 -0.36 3.65
C THR A 42 -9.43 0.42 4.87
N LEU A 43 -10.47 1.24 4.73
CA LEU A 43 -11.19 1.92 5.82
C LEU A 43 -12.43 1.15 6.31
N HIS A 44 -12.81 0.04 5.65
CA HIS A 44 -13.91 -0.81 6.11
C HIS A 44 -13.46 -1.61 7.33
N ALA A 45 -14.33 -1.75 8.36
CA ALA A 45 -13.97 -2.40 9.62
C ALA A 45 -13.32 -3.79 9.45
N GLN A 46 -13.92 -4.67 8.62
CA GLN A 46 -13.36 -5.98 8.32
C GLN A 46 -12.17 -5.87 7.34
N GLY A 47 -12.26 -4.98 6.36
CA GLY A 47 -11.23 -4.80 5.32
C GLY A 47 -9.91 -4.29 5.89
N ALA A 48 -9.94 -3.39 6.89
CA ALA A 48 -8.74 -2.89 7.56
C ALA A 48 -7.94 -4.04 8.22
N GLY A 49 -8.62 -4.91 8.99
CA GLY A 49 -7.97 -6.06 9.63
C GLY A 49 -7.37 -7.05 8.61
N LEU A 50 -8.12 -7.35 7.54
CA LEU A 50 -7.62 -8.22 6.46
C LEU A 50 -6.43 -7.58 5.73
N THR A 51 -6.47 -6.28 5.46
CA THR A 51 -5.37 -5.54 4.83
C THR A 51 -4.10 -5.65 5.67
N GLY A 52 -4.17 -5.33 6.95
CA GLY A 52 -3.00 -5.45 7.83
C GLY A 52 -2.45 -6.86 7.89
N ARG A 53 -3.32 -7.89 7.98
CA ARG A 53 -2.91 -9.31 7.97
C ARG A 53 -2.18 -9.68 6.69
N VAL A 54 -2.73 -9.34 5.54
CA VAL A 54 -2.16 -9.69 4.23
C VAL A 54 -0.81 -8.99 4.00
N PHE A 55 -0.64 -7.74 4.44
CA PHE A 55 0.67 -7.08 4.37
C PHE A 55 1.69 -7.71 5.32
N LEU A 56 1.31 -8.11 6.53
CA LEU A 56 2.21 -8.84 7.44
C LEU A 56 2.63 -10.19 6.87
N ASP A 57 1.70 -10.91 6.23
CA ASP A 57 2.00 -12.17 5.56
C ASP A 57 2.96 -11.94 4.37
N LEU A 58 2.72 -10.90 3.55
CA LEU A 58 3.62 -10.50 2.46
C LEU A 58 5.04 -10.21 2.95
N PHE A 59 5.19 -9.49 4.07
CA PHE A 59 6.50 -9.19 4.64
C PHE A 59 7.21 -10.47 5.10
N ARG A 60 6.49 -11.37 5.76
CA ARG A 60 7.01 -12.65 6.24
C ARG A 60 7.46 -13.54 5.08
N GLU A 61 6.65 -13.67 4.03
CA GLU A 61 6.93 -14.47 2.83
C GLU A 61 8.19 -13.99 2.09
N ASN A 62 8.50 -12.69 2.16
CA ASN A 62 9.65 -12.09 1.48
C ASN A 62 10.83 -11.80 2.42
N GLY A 63 10.77 -12.25 3.67
CA GLY A 63 11.85 -12.05 4.64
C GLY A 63 12.06 -10.59 5.05
N TRP A 64 11.07 -9.72 4.83
CA TRP A 64 11.16 -8.32 5.22
C TRP A 64 10.87 -8.15 6.71
N GLN A 65 11.80 -7.54 7.41
CA GLN A 65 11.71 -7.25 8.85
C GLN A 65 11.85 -5.74 9.08
N PRO A 66 10.83 -4.94 8.73
CA PRO A 66 10.91 -3.49 8.88
C PRO A 66 10.76 -3.05 10.35
N ASP A 67 11.44 -1.95 10.68
CA ASP A 67 11.20 -1.21 11.92
C ASP A 67 9.93 -0.36 11.81
N ALA A 68 9.65 0.14 10.60
CA ALA A 68 8.43 0.89 10.31
C ALA A 68 7.95 0.69 8.88
N ILE A 69 6.67 1.03 8.66
CA ILE A 69 6.09 1.16 7.32
C ILE A 69 5.50 2.53 7.14
N GLY A 70 5.45 3.00 5.89
CA GLY A 70 4.82 4.28 5.60
C GLY A 70 4.60 4.51 4.11
N GLY A 71 3.95 5.61 3.79
CA GLY A 71 3.66 5.98 2.41
C GLY A 71 2.97 7.32 2.30
N LEU A 72 2.61 7.69 1.08
CA LEU A 72 1.99 8.99 0.83
C LEU A 72 0.54 9.02 1.37
N THR A 73 0.23 10.07 2.14
CA THR A 73 -1.14 10.30 2.61
C THR A 73 -2.05 10.62 1.40
N MET A 74 -3.29 10.14 1.32
CA MET A 74 -4.14 9.40 2.26
C MET A 74 -4.24 7.90 1.92
N GLY A 75 -3.65 7.42 0.80
CA GLY A 75 -3.77 6.02 0.37
C GLY A 75 -3.10 5.05 1.37
N ALA A 76 -1.91 5.40 1.84
CA ALA A 76 -1.14 4.57 2.75
C ALA A 76 -1.68 4.54 4.19
N ASP A 77 -2.35 5.60 4.65
CA ASP A 77 -2.68 5.77 6.07
C ASP A 77 -3.42 4.57 6.70
N PRO A 78 -4.50 4.03 6.09
CA PRO A 78 -5.21 2.90 6.66
C PRO A 78 -4.35 1.63 6.73
N ILE A 79 -3.50 1.40 5.72
CA ILE A 79 -2.60 0.25 5.65
C ILE A 79 -1.58 0.34 6.79
N VAL A 80 -0.97 1.51 6.95
CA VAL A 80 0.03 1.80 8.00
C VAL A 80 -0.55 1.52 9.39
N VAL A 81 -1.73 2.07 9.68
CA VAL A 81 -2.37 1.87 10.98
C VAL A 81 -2.75 0.41 11.21
N ALA A 82 -3.30 -0.27 10.20
CA ALA A 82 -3.70 -1.67 10.31
C ALA A 82 -2.51 -2.59 10.59
N VAL A 83 -1.38 -2.41 9.89
CA VAL A 83 -0.17 -3.20 10.09
C VAL A 83 0.46 -2.90 11.47
N ALA A 84 0.58 -1.61 11.84
CA ALA A 84 1.14 -1.24 13.14
C ALA A 84 0.34 -1.85 14.29
N LEU A 85 -0.99 -1.75 14.23
CA LEU A 85 -1.87 -2.33 15.26
C LEU A 85 -1.73 -3.85 15.36
N LEU A 86 -1.80 -4.56 14.22
CA LEU A 86 -1.75 -6.02 14.24
C LEU A 86 -0.36 -6.55 14.58
N SER A 87 0.71 -5.88 14.16
CA SER A 87 2.08 -6.27 14.55
C SER A 87 2.31 -6.16 16.06
N ALA A 88 1.74 -5.14 16.70
CA ALA A 88 1.85 -4.96 18.15
C ALA A 88 1.04 -5.97 18.97
N GLN A 89 0.05 -6.63 18.35
CA GLN A 89 -0.76 -7.67 18.98
C GLN A 89 -0.14 -9.08 18.89
N ASP A 90 0.85 -9.26 18.03
CA ASP A 90 1.54 -10.55 17.87
C ASP A 90 2.83 -10.58 18.72
N PRO A 91 2.85 -11.32 19.85
CA PRO A 91 4.00 -11.39 20.72
C PRO A 91 5.21 -12.10 20.09
N ALA A 92 5.02 -12.80 18.97
CA ALA A 92 6.06 -13.55 18.29
C ALA A 92 6.91 -12.68 17.33
N GLN A 93 6.53 -11.41 17.12
CA GLN A 93 7.26 -10.50 16.21
C GLN A 93 7.52 -9.14 16.85
N LYS A 94 8.54 -8.45 16.34
CA LYS A 94 8.81 -7.06 16.70
C LYS A 94 7.67 -6.17 16.21
N PRO A 95 7.12 -5.28 17.05
CA PRO A 95 6.13 -4.29 16.59
C PRO A 95 6.69 -3.41 15.47
N ILE A 96 5.86 -3.17 14.46
CA ILE A 96 6.21 -2.34 13.29
C ILE A 96 5.57 -0.98 13.50
N HIS A 97 6.39 0.08 13.50
CA HIS A 97 5.90 1.46 13.64
C HIS A 97 5.32 2.00 12.34
N GLY A 98 4.60 3.11 12.42
CA GLY A 98 4.03 3.80 11.27
C GLY A 98 4.62 5.19 11.05
N PHE A 99 4.82 5.56 9.78
CA PHE A 99 5.06 6.94 9.40
C PHE A 99 4.22 7.31 8.17
N LEU A 100 3.96 8.61 7.99
CA LEU A 100 3.21 9.13 6.85
C LEU A 100 4.04 10.18 6.12
N VAL A 101 3.92 10.16 4.80
CA VAL A 101 4.55 11.14 3.92
C VAL A 101 3.50 12.15 3.45
N ARG A 102 3.73 13.42 3.71
CA ARG A 102 2.86 14.51 3.24
C ARG A 102 3.14 14.82 1.77
N LYS A 103 2.08 15.16 1.03
CA LYS A 103 2.18 15.60 -0.38
C LYS A 103 2.98 16.90 -0.53
N ALA A 104 2.86 17.82 0.44
CA ALA A 104 3.56 19.09 0.46
C ALA A 104 4.26 19.30 1.79
N GLU A 105 5.33 20.10 1.80
CA GLU A 105 5.98 20.55 3.01
C GLU A 105 5.03 21.42 3.84
N LYS A 106 5.22 21.44 5.17
CA LYS A 106 4.52 22.40 6.03
C LYS A 106 4.98 23.81 5.67
N SER A 107 4.03 24.69 5.36
CA SER A 107 4.31 26.12 5.16
C SER A 107 4.79 26.83 6.45
N HIS A 108 4.56 26.21 7.62
CA HIS A 108 4.99 26.70 8.92
C HIS A 108 5.62 25.57 9.74
N GLY A 109 6.75 25.82 10.40
CA GLY A 109 7.52 24.85 11.19
C GLY A 109 8.75 24.33 10.45
N MET A 110 9.28 23.16 10.86
CA MET A 110 10.55 22.60 10.35
C MET A 110 10.46 21.96 8.93
N GLY A 111 9.48 22.29 8.11
CA GLY A 111 9.38 21.80 6.71
C GLY A 111 9.30 20.28 6.52
N ARG A 112 9.03 19.50 7.57
CA ARG A 112 9.13 18.04 7.53
C ARG A 112 8.01 17.42 6.71
N ARG A 113 8.40 16.54 5.78
CA ARG A 113 7.47 15.72 5.00
C ARG A 113 7.08 14.43 5.69
N ILE A 114 7.85 13.97 6.69
CA ILE A 114 7.62 12.72 7.45
C ILE A 114 6.93 13.05 8.79
N GLU A 115 5.84 12.34 9.06
CA GLU A 115 5.11 12.38 10.34
C GLU A 115 5.09 10.98 10.96
N GLY A 116 5.01 10.89 12.29
CA GLY A 116 5.01 9.60 13.01
C GLY A 116 6.40 9.13 13.38
N PHE A 117 6.76 7.89 13.04
CA PHE A 117 8.08 7.32 13.35
C PHE A 117 9.21 8.03 12.59
N GLN A 118 10.27 8.41 13.30
CA GLN A 118 11.35 9.27 12.79
C GLN A 118 12.74 8.86 13.33
N GLU A 119 13.16 7.61 13.09
CA GLU A 119 14.49 7.13 13.47
C GLU A 119 15.35 6.95 12.19
N LYS A 120 16.38 7.78 12.03
CA LYS A 120 17.30 7.69 10.87
C LYS A 120 18.03 6.36 10.86
N GLY A 121 18.22 5.81 9.67
CA GLY A 121 18.83 4.51 9.47
C GLY A 121 17.89 3.32 9.72
N ALA A 122 16.65 3.57 10.20
CA ALA A 122 15.68 2.50 10.38
C ALA A 122 15.30 1.85 9.05
N LYS A 123 15.08 0.54 9.07
CA LYS A 123 14.62 -0.25 7.93
C LYS A 123 13.12 -0.06 7.74
N VAL A 124 12.71 0.37 6.56
CA VAL A 124 11.32 0.67 6.29
C VAL A 124 10.79 0.00 5.03
N VAL A 125 9.49 -0.28 5.02
CA VAL A 125 8.74 -0.65 3.81
C VAL A 125 7.84 0.51 3.40
N ILE A 126 7.88 0.89 2.12
CA ILE A 126 6.96 1.86 1.54
C ILE A 126 5.71 1.15 1.08
N VAL A 127 4.53 1.67 1.45
CA VAL A 127 3.24 1.08 1.06
C VAL A 127 2.34 2.11 0.37
N ASP A 128 1.50 1.62 -0.54
CA ASP A 128 0.47 2.41 -1.22
C ASP A 128 -0.80 1.57 -1.41
N ASP A 129 -1.96 2.20 -1.52
CA ASP A 129 -3.22 1.48 -1.74
C ASP A 129 -3.40 1.08 -3.21
N ALA A 130 -3.01 1.93 -4.15
CA ALA A 130 -3.13 1.64 -5.57
C ALA A 130 -1.94 2.20 -6.38
N CYS A 131 -1.25 1.34 -7.12
CA CYS A 131 -0.21 1.75 -8.06
C CYS A 131 -0.78 1.87 -9.48
N THR A 132 -0.97 3.12 -9.96
CA THR A 132 -1.34 3.43 -11.34
C THR A 132 -0.10 3.84 -12.13
N THR A 133 0.32 5.09 -12.03
CA THR A 133 1.58 5.60 -12.61
C THR A 133 2.77 5.47 -11.65
N GLY A 134 2.53 5.09 -10.40
CA GLY A 134 3.54 5.00 -9.34
C GLY A 134 3.96 6.34 -8.74
N SER A 135 3.40 7.47 -9.18
CA SER A 135 3.83 8.81 -8.76
C SER A 135 3.78 9.00 -7.22
N SER A 136 2.72 8.52 -6.56
CA SER A 136 2.57 8.59 -5.10
C SER A 136 3.66 7.78 -4.39
N THR A 137 3.85 6.55 -4.83
CA THR A 137 4.85 5.63 -4.29
C THR A 137 6.26 6.19 -4.47
N ILE A 138 6.59 6.74 -5.67
CA ILE A 138 7.89 7.36 -5.97
C ILE A 138 8.14 8.58 -5.07
N GLN A 139 7.13 9.42 -4.85
CA GLN A 139 7.24 10.55 -3.93
C GLN A 139 7.52 10.10 -2.49
N ALA A 140 6.87 9.01 -2.04
CA ALA A 140 7.11 8.44 -0.72
C ALA A 140 8.53 7.86 -0.58
N ILE A 141 9.02 7.15 -1.60
CA ILE A 141 10.40 6.66 -1.68
C ILE A 141 11.41 7.80 -1.57
N GLY A 142 11.22 8.88 -2.34
CA GLY A 142 12.09 10.05 -2.30
C GLY A 142 12.14 10.70 -0.92
N ALA A 143 10.99 10.95 -0.32
CA ALA A 143 10.90 11.56 1.01
C ALA A 143 11.50 10.67 2.12
N ALA A 144 11.31 9.35 2.04
CA ALA A 144 11.87 8.40 3.00
C ALA A 144 13.40 8.36 2.93
N ARG A 145 13.96 8.35 1.73
CA ARG A 145 15.44 8.43 1.53
C ARG A 145 16.02 9.76 1.97
N GLU A 146 15.37 10.86 1.63
CA GLU A 146 15.81 12.21 2.04
C GLU A 146 15.81 12.34 3.57
N PHE A 147 14.85 11.73 4.25
CA PHE A 147 14.85 11.67 5.71
C PHE A 147 15.98 10.83 6.28
N GLY A 148 16.49 9.84 5.55
CA GLY A 148 17.55 8.93 5.95
C GLY A 148 17.08 7.55 6.40
N PHE A 149 15.90 7.09 5.95
CA PHE A 149 15.46 5.70 6.11
C PHE A 149 16.19 4.75 5.13
N GLU A 150 16.37 3.50 5.55
CA GLU A 150 16.79 2.39 4.70
C GLU A 150 15.54 1.68 4.16
N ILE A 151 15.26 1.82 2.86
CA ILE A 151 14.11 1.15 2.24
C ILE A 151 14.47 -0.29 1.90
N ILE A 152 13.82 -1.25 2.55
CA ILE A 152 14.03 -2.69 2.36
C ILE A 152 13.00 -3.35 1.46
N GLY A 153 11.89 -2.67 1.18
CA GLY A 153 10.82 -3.14 0.31
C GLY A 153 9.82 -2.04 -0.04
N VAL A 154 9.11 -2.24 -1.12
CA VAL A 154 8.01 -1.38 -1.57
C VAL A 154 6.83 -2.27 -1.94
N ALA A 155 5.62 -1.95 -1.48
CA ALA A 155 4.45 -2.76 -1.80
C ALA A 155 3.21 -1.90 -2.06
N CYS A 156 2.34 -2.35 -2.97
CA CYS A 156 1.00 -1.78 -3.12
C CYS A 156 -0.09 -2.84 -2.95
N LEU A 157 -1.29 -2.39 -2.54
CA LEU A 157 -2.42 -3.29 -2.40
C LEU A 157 -2.95 -3.75 -3.76
N VAL A 158 -3.20 -2.80 -4.68
CA VAL A 158 -3.66 -3.09 -6.04
C VAL A 158 -2.76 -2.40 -7.07
N GLU A 159 -2.23 -3.18 -8.00
CA GLU A 159 -1.48 -2.68 -9.14
C GLU A 159 -2.37 -2.60 -10.38
N ARG A 160 -2.33 -1.46 -11.06
CA ARG A 160 -2.95 -1.26 -12.38
C ARG A 160 -1.92 -1.50 -13.46
N GLU A 161 -1.85 -2.73 -13.96
CA GLU A 161 -0.81 -3.23 -14.86
C GLU A 161 -0.72 -2.42 -16.17
N GLU A 162 -1.86 -1.97 -16.67
CA GLU A 162 -1.98 -1.23 -17.93
C GLU A 162 -1.42 0.20 -17.87
N ALA A 163 -1.16 0.71 -16.67
CA ALA A 163 -0.74 2.10 -16.49
C ALA A 163 0.79 2.30 -16.47
N GLY A 164 1.58 1.22 -16.55
CA GLY A 164 3.04 1.28 -16.64
C GLY A 164 3.77 1.77 -15.38
N GLY A 165 3.07 1.87 -14.25
CA GLY A 165 3.66 2.37 -12.99
C GLY A 165 4.68 1.42 -12.38
N ARG A 166 4.60 0.12 -12.65
CA ARG A 166 5.52 -0.90 -12.11
C ARG A 166 6.98 -0.55 -12.39
N GLU A 167 7.35 -0.39 -13.67
CA GLU A 167 8.73 -0.12 -14.07
C GLU A 167 9.28 1.16 -13.42
N ALA A 168 8.46 2.21 -13.34
CA ALA A 168 8.84 3.47 -12.73
C ALA A 168 9.11 3.31 -11.22
N VAL A 169 8.25 2.55 -10.51
CA VAL A 169 8.41 2.27 -9.07
C VAL A 169 9.61 1.36 -8.83
N GLU A 170 9.77 0.28 -9.60
CA GLU A 170 10.93 -0.63 -9.50
C GLU A 170 12.24 0.11 -9.66
N LYS A 171 12.35 0.97 -10.68
CA LYS A 171 13.54 1.83 -10.89
C LYS A 171 13.78 2.77 -9.70
N ALA A 172 12.74 3.39 -9.18
CA ALA A 172 12.85 4.28 -8.03
C ALA A 172 13.17 3.52 -6.72
N ALA A 173 12.69 2.29 -6.59
CA ALA A 173 12.87 1.48 -5.37
C ALA A 173 14.28 0.90 -5.22
N LEU A 174 15.03 0.71 -6.32
CA LEU A 174 16.33 0.04 -6.29
C LEU A 174 17.23 0.47 -5.12
N PRO A 175 17.89 -0.46 -4.42
CA PRO A 175 17.94 -1.92 -4.63
C PRO A 175 16.75 -2.69 -4.04
N ALA A 176 15.76 -2.04 -3.40
CA ALA A 176 14.61 -2.69 -2.80
C ALA A 176 13.66 -3.24 -3.87
N GLN A 177 13.00 -4.37 -3.56
CA GLN A 177 12.00 -4.99 -4.44
C GLN A 177 10.66 -4.27 -4.34
N PHE A 178 9.92 -4.17 -5.47
CA PHE A 178 8.52 -3.76 -5.51
C PHE A 178 7.60 -4.96 -5.70
N LEU A 179 6.57 -5.05 -4.87
CA LEU A 179 5.55 -6.11 -4.91
C LEU A 179 4.14 -5.53 -4.93
N SER A 180 3.22 -6.23 -5.57
CA SER A 180 1.78 -5.97 -5.48
C SER A 180 1.06 -7.12 -4.80
N VAL A 181 0.12 -6.81 -3.89
CA VAL A 181 -0.72 -7.83 -3.29
C VAL A 181 -1.66 -8.41 -4.34
N PHE A 182 -2.35 -7.57 -5.08
CA PHE A 182 -3.25 -7.96 -6.18
C PHE A 182 -2.95 -7.16 -7.43
N LYS A 183 -3.26 -7.76 -8.58
CA LYS A 183 -3.38 -7.05 -9.85
C LYS A 183 -4.81 -6.60 -10.08
N ALA A 184 -5.01 -5.52 -10.82
CA ALA A 184 -6.36 -5.06 -11.16
C ALA A 184 -7.13 -6.12 -11.96
N THR A 185 -6.44 -6.94 -12.75
CA THR A 185 -7.01 -8.10 -13.46
C THR A 185 -7.57 -9.15 -12.50
N ASP A 186 -6.92 -9.43 -11.36
CA ASP A 186 -7.43 -10.34 -10.33
C ASP A 186 -8.71 -9.80 -9.69
N VAL A 187 -8.72 -8.49 -9.38
CA VAL A 187 -9.88 -7.81 -8.79
C VAL A 187 -11.06 -7.82 -9.75
N LYS A 188 -10.83 -7.53 -11.04
CA LYS A 188 -11.86 -7.58 -12.09
C LYS A 188 -12.44 -8.99 -12.23
N ALA A 189 -11.59 -10.01 -12.26
CA ALA A 189 -12.02 -11.40 -12.33
C ALA A 189 -12.85 -11.83 -11.11
N ALA A 190 -12.49 -11.36 -9.92
CA ALA A 190 -13.27 -11.61 -8.71
C ALA A 190 -14.61 -10.85 -8.73
N HIS A 191 -14.64 -9.60 -9.21
CA HIS A 191 -15.85 -8.80 -9.33
C HIS A 191 -16.89 -9.44 -10.24
N LEU A 192 -16.48 -9.96 -11.39
CA LEU A 192 -17.35 -10.64 -12.34
C LEU A 192 -17.95 -11.97 -11.80
N LYS A 193 -17.42 -12.51 -10.70
CA LYS A 193 -17.96 -13.70 -10.04
C LYS A 193 -18.96 -13.38 -8.93
N ILE A 194 -19.06 -12.10 -8.51
CA ILE A 194 -19.96 -11.64 -7.44
C ILE A 194 -21.33 -11.24 -8.01
N GLY A 195 -21.37 -10.76 -9.24
CA GLY A 195 -22.60 -10.44 -9.98
C GLY A 195 -23.07 -11.62 -10.76
#